data_030975cbdcf8d8086985fe2f9db18188
#
_entry.id   030975cbdcf8d8086985fe2f9db18188
#
_cell.length_a   1.000
_cell.length_b   1.000
_cell.length_c   1.000
_cell.angle_alpha   90.00
_cell.angle_beta   90.00
_cell.angle_gamma   90.00
#
_symmetry.space_group_name_H-M   'P 1'
#
loop_
_entity.id
_entity.type
_entity.pdbx_description
1 polymer ?
#
loop_
_entity_poly.entity_id
_entity_poly.type
_entity_poly.pdbx_seq_one_letter_code
_entity_poly.pdbx_strand_id
1 'polypeptide(L)'
;MLHYDSLLANVLKNPSYKAIKYKAVLSFSHSDLWDEWETIYTNIENSNHEQEALDFFSKHKEEMLKGTEVLWEDKLSYYDLMIIKVSEGDASFNSELQNEPINPEDCLFNPEWYDYYNELEMDFNSKDYYFYGAVDPSLGKTSKSDYSAIITLAKNKSSGYLYVLDADIARRHPDVIINDILEKERWLRKTYNTGYRKFGCETVQFQWFLKEELSKASARAGLYLPIEEINSSSDKVLRVQTLQPDVKNKYIKFNPKHKLLLEQMTQFPMGSHDDGIDALEMARTIAKKGKRFRILDKKLFGA
;
A
#
# COMPACT_ATOMS: atom_id res chain seq x y z
N MET A 1 7.30 19.73 15.99
CA MET A 1 6.27 19.47 17.04
C MET A 1 6.04 17.97 17.06
N LEU A 2 6.51 17.30 18.11
CA LEU A 2 6.60 15.83 18.11
C LEU A 2 5.26 15.11 18.38
N HIS A 3 4.27 15.80 18.94
CA HIS A 3 3.00 15.17 19.27
C HIS A 3 1.84 16.16 19.10
N TYR A 4 0.73 15.69 18.52
CA TYR A 4 -0.47 16.47 18.25
C TYR A 4 -1.15 17.02 19.53
N ASP A 5 -1.03 16.31 20.66
CA ASP A 5 -1.57 16.68 21.98
C ASP A 5 -0.47 17.20 22.93
N SER A 6 0.59 17.77 22.40
CA SER A 6 1.63 18.39 23.22
C SER A 6 1.13 19.70 23.83
N LEU A 7 1.75 20.12 24.94
CA LEU A 7 1.49 21.45 25.52
C LEU A 7 1.61 22.55 24.47
N LEU A 8 2.63 22.47 23.59
CA LEU A 8 2.83 23.41 22.50
C LEU A 8 1.64 23.41 21.52
N ALA A 9 1.16 22.23 21.12
CA ALA A 9 0.02 22.11 20.23
C ALA A 9 -1.24 22.73 20.83
N ASN A 10 -1.45 22.57 22.13
CA ASN A 10 -2.58 23.17 22.84
C ASN A 10 -2.44 24.69 22.98
N VAL A 11 -1.23 25.20 23.24
CA VAL A 11 -0.96 26.65 23.28
C VAL A 11 -1.17 27.29 21.91
N LEU A 12 -0.80 26.61 20.81
CA LEU A 12 -1.02 27.10 19.43
C LEU A 12 -2.50 27.27 19.07
N LYS A 13 -3.41 26.54 19.72
CA LYS A 13 -4.87 26.67 19.55
C LYS A 13 -5.47 27.85 20.33
N ASN A 14 -4.72 28.43 21.28
CA ASN A 14 -5.21 29.50 22.15
C ASN A 14 -5.12 30.85 21.41
N PRO A 15 -6.23 31.57 21.19
CA PRO A 15 -6.25 32.82 20.44
C PRO A 15 -5.47 33.97 21.12
N SER A 16 -5.10 33.81 22.40
CA SER A 16 -4.28 34.81 23.13
C SER A 16 -2.80 34.78 22.72
N TYR A 17 -2.36 33.79 21.96
CA TYR A 17 -0.98 33.68 21.47
C TYR A 17 -0.92 33.84 19.97
N LYS A 18 0.10 34.54 19.48
CA LYS A 18 0.43 34.58 18.05
C LYS A 18 1.26 33.35 17.71
N ALA A 19 0.67 32.43 16.99
CA ALA A 19 1.34 31.22 16.52
C ALA A 19 2.11 31.47 15.22
N ILE A 20 3.37 31.06 15.18
CA ILE A 20 4.18 31.00 13.96
C ILE A 20 4.69 29.56 13.84
N LYS A 21 4.36 28.89 12.72
CA LYS A 21 4.82 27.54 12.42
C LYS A 21 5.84 27.59 11.28
N TYR A 22 7.00 27.02 11.50
CA TYR A 22 8.03 26.88 10.49
C TYR A 22 8.08 25.44 10.00
N LYS A 23 8.10 25.25 8.68
CA LYS A 23 8.28 23.96 8.02
C LYS A 23 9.68 23.90 7.46
N ALA A 24 10.34 22.75 7.53
CA ALA A 24 11.67 22.60 6.93
C ALA A 24 11.61 22.71 5.41
N VAL A 25 10.59 22.10 4.77
CA VAL A 25 10.29 22.26 3.36
C VAL A 25 9.11 23.21 3.22
N LEU A 26 9.34 24.34 2.54
CA LEU A 26 8.32 25.37 2.26
C LEU A 26 7.59 25.06 0.94
N SER A 27 8.33 24.53 -0.07
CA SER A 27 7.79 24.10 -1.34
C SER A 27 8.46 22.81 -1.79
N PHE A 28 7.65 21.79 -2.10
CA PHE A 28 8.15 20.53 -2.64
C PHE A 28 8.39 20.61 -4.14
N SER A 29 9.33 19.79 -4.61
CA SER A 29 9.57 19.60 -6.04
C SER A 29 8.33 19.05 -6.75
N HIS A 30 8.19 19.46 -8.01
CA HIS A 30 7.21 18.89 -8.93
C HIS A 30 7.86 17.93 -9.94
N SER A 31 9.15 17.61 -9.76
CA SER A 31 9.89 16.72 -10.66
C SER A 31 9.66 15.26 -10.29
N ASP A 32 9.28 14.48 -11.27
CA ASP A 32 9.04 13.03 -11.14
C ASP A 32 10.33 12.22 -10.92
N LEU A 33 11.47 12.85 -11.19
CA LEU A 33 12.78 12.22 -10.98
C LEU A 33 13.04 11.87 -9.51
N TRP A 34 12.30 12.46 -8.58
CA TRP A 34 12.35 12.08 -7.17
C TRP A 34 11.80 10.68 -6.91
N ASP A 35 10.86 10.22 -7.70
CA ASP A 35 10.31 8.87 -7.59
C ASP A 35 11.31 7.81 -8.09
N GLU A 36 12.02 8.13 -9.20
CA GLU A 36 13.11 7.27 -9.68
C GLU A 36 14.25 7.23 -8.66
N TRP A 37 14.61 8.39 -8.12
CA TRP A 37 15.61 8.50 -7.09
C TRP A 37 15.25 7.68 -5.83
N GLU A 38 14.01 7.77 -5.36
CA GLU A 38 13.52 6.99 -4.22
C GLU A 38 13.62 5.49 -4.48
N THR A 39 13.26 5.05 -5.69
CA THR A 39 13.37 3.66 -6.11
C THR A 39 14.82 3.16 -6.06
N ILE A 40 15.77 3.98 -6.53
CA ILE A 40 17.21 3.67 -6.47
C ILE A 40 17.67 3.64 -5.01
N TYR A 41 17.33 4.69 -4.24
CA TYR A 41 17.79 4.86 -2.86
C TYR A 41 17.28 3.74 -1.93
N THR A 42 16.06 3.25 -2.13
CA THR A 42 15.45 2.21 -1.29
C THR A 42 15.78 0.78 -1.73
N ASN A 43 16.52 0.58 -2.82
CA ASN A 43 16.89 -0.73 -3.32
C ASN A 43 18.04 -1.36 -2.49
N ILE A 44 17.70 -1.89 -1.31
CA ILE A 44 18.66 -2.51 -0.38
C ILE A 44 19.35 -3.78 -0.92
N GLU A 45 18.85 -4.37 -2.01
CA GLU A 45 19.51 -5.50 -2.67
C GLU A 45 20.78 -5.07 -3.41
N ASN A 46 20.87 -3.81 -3.79
CA ASN A 46 22.03 -3.19 -4.41
C ASN A 46 22.92 -2.53 -3.34
N SER A 47 24.08 -3.07 -3.06
CA SER A 47 25.01 -2.52 -2.05
C SER A 47 25.48 -1.09 -2.34
N ASN A 48 25.33 -0.59 -3.56
CA ASN A 48 25.73 0.75 -3.99
C ASN A 48 24.56 1.72 -4.17
N HIS A 49 23.37 1.37 -3.68
CA HIS A 49 22.14 2.13 -3.92
C HIS A 49 22.22 3.62 -3.52
N GLU A 50 22.88 3.93 -2.40
CA GLU A 50 23.06 5.32 -1.94
C GLU A 50 23.93 6.12 -2.91
N GLN A 51 25.05 5.54 -3.40
CA GLN A 51 25.92 6.21 -4.34
C GLN A 51 25.25 6.39 -5.70
N GLU A 52 24.55 5.39 -6.19
CA GLU A 52 23.78 5.47 -7.45
C GLU A 52 22.68 6.52 -7.36
N ALA A 53 21.98 6.62 -6.23
CA ALA A 53 20.99 7.66 -5.97
C ALA A 53 21.63 9.07 -5.96
N LEU A 54 22.81 9.22 -5.38
CA LEU A 54 23.56 10.49 -5.37
C LEU A 54 24.02 10.86 -6.79
N ASP A 55 24.52 9.92 -7.56
CA ASP A 55 24.96 10.13 -8.94
C ASP A 55 23.77 10.50 -9.83
N PHE A 56 22.61 9.83 -9.65
CA PHE A 56 21.37 10.16 -10.32
C PHE A 56 20.91 11.59 -9.99
N PHE A 57 20.87 11.95 -8.72
CA PHE A 57 20.55 13.32 -8.30
C PHE A 57 21.51 14.34 -8.89
N SER A 58 22.82 14.08 -8.85
CA SER A 58 23.83 14.97 -9.36
C SER A 58 23.66 15.27 -10.86
N LYS A 59 23.29 14.24 -11.63
CA LYS A 59 23.04 14.33 -13.08
C LYS A 59 21.78 15.15 -13.40
N HIS A 60 20.75 15.08 -12.55
CA HIS A 60 19.45 15.68 -12.79
C HIS A 60 19.12 16.85 -11.83
N LYS A 61 20.12 17.38 -11.13
CA LYS A 61 19.97 18.32 -10.02
C LYS A 61 19.11 19.53 -10.34
N GLU A 62 19.31 20.18 -11.48
CA GLU A 62 18.57 21.39 -11.86
C GLU A 62 17.07 21.13 -12.02
N GLU A 63 16.71 20.00 -12.62
CA GLU A 63 15.31 19.60 -12.80
C GLU A 63 14.67 19.13 -11.51
N MET A 64 15.40 18.32 -10.72
CA MET A 64 14.92 17.81 -9.45
C MET A 64 14.70 18.88 -8.40
N LEU A 65 15.50 19.95 -8.41
CA LEU A 65 15.36 21.08 -7.49
C LEU A 65 14.43 22.19 -8.00
N LYS A 66 13.87 22.05 -9.17
CA LYS A 66 13.00 23.09 -9.72
C LYS A 66 11.74 23.27 -8.89
N GLY A 67 11.54 24.50 -8.39
CA GLY A 67 10.37 24.87 -7.56
C GLY A 67 10.47 24.47 -6.09
N THR A 68 11.60 23.92 -5.66
CA THR A 68 11.82 23.62 -4.25
C THR A 68 12.17 24.90 -3.47
N GLU A 69 11.71 24.95 -2.23
CA GLU A 69 12.08 25.97 -1.27
C GLU A 69 12.21 25.31 0.11
N VAL A 70 13.34 25.54 0.79
CA VAL A 70 13.60 25.04 2.14
C VAL A 70 13.86 26.19 3.09
N LEU A 71 13.54 25.98 4.35
CA LEU A 71 13.67 27.03 5.38
C LEU A 71 15.14 27.40 5.62
N TRP A 72 16.05 26.44 5.60
CA TRP A 72 17.44 26.63 5.95
C TRP A 72 18.37 25.73 5.14
N GLU A 73 18.59 26.11 3.88
CA GLU A 73 19.37 25.34 2.90
C GLU A 73 20.81 25.05 3.35
N ASP A 74 21.47 26.01 4.03
CA ASP A 74 22.86 25.84 4.48
C ASP A 74 23.03 24.77 5.57
N LYS A 75 21.93 24.39 6.25
CA LYS A 75 21.96 23.39 7.31
C LYS A 75 21.49 22.03 6.84
N LEU A 76 20.39 22.00 6.11
CA LEU A 76 19.78 20.80 5.52
C LEU A 76 19.31 21.16 4.12
N SER A 77 20.00 20.65 3.13
CA SER A 77 19.58 20.82 1.74
C SER A 77 18.27 20.10 1.47
N TYR A 78 17.61 20.46 0.38
CA TYR A 78 16.42 19.73 -0.04
C TYR A 78 16.70 18.23 -0.24
N TYR A 79 17.90 17.86 -0.75
CA TYR A 79 18.33 16.48 -0.91
C TYR A 79 18.42 15.74 0.43
N ASP A 80 19.06 16.36 1.43
CA ASP A 80 19.14 15.76 2.78
C ASP A 80 17.77 15.56 3.41
N LEU A 81 16.86 16.52 3.21
CA LEU A 81 15.48 16.42 3.69
C LEU A 81 14.71 15.27 3.01
N MET A 82 14.96 15.00 1.73
CA MET A 82 14.33 13.85 1.04
C MET A 82 14.92 12.53 1.52
N ILE A 83 16.24 12.45 1.80
CA ILE A 83 16.85 11.28 2.46
C ILE A 83 16.15 10.99 3.79
N ILE A 84 16.01 12.01 4.65
CA ILE A 84 15.34 11.85 5.95
C ILE A 84 13.90 11.39 5.77
N LYS A 85 13.16 12.01 4.83
CA LYS A 85 11.78 11.66 4.54
C LYS A 85 11.61 10.19 4.17
N VAL A 86 12.48 9.67 3.30
CA VAL A 86 12.42 8.28 2.83
C VAL A 86 12.94 7.30 3.89
N SER A 87 13.97 7.69 4.66
CA SER A 87 14.57 6.81 5.67
C SER A 87 13.72 6.67 6.94
N GLU A 88 13.08 7.75 7.38
CA GLU A 88 12.32 7.81 8.64
C GLU A 88 10.80 7.70 8.43
N GLY A 89 10.34 7.85 7.19
CA GLY A 89 8.94 7.81 6.81
C GLY A 89 8.20 9.14 6.98
N ASP A 90 7.06 9.26 6.30
CA ASP A 90 6.25 10.47 6.24
C ASP A 90 5.76 10.95 7.62
N ALA A 91 5.41 10.03 8.52
CA ALA A 91 4.91 10.40 9.85
C ALA A 91 5.97 11.11 10.70
N SER A 92 7.19 10.58 10.72
CA SER A 92 8.33 11.18 11.43
C SER A 92 8.70 12.53 10.80
N PHE A 93 8.85 12.55 9.48
CA PHE A 93 9.18 13.76 8.74
C PHE A 93 8.15 14.87 8.97
N ASN A 94 6.85 14.56 8.91
CA ASN A 94 5.79 15.53 9.11
C ASN A 94 5.76 16.05 10.56
N SER A 95 5.93 15.18 11.55
CA SER A 95 5.92 15.61 12.96
C SER A 95 7.14 16.42 13.34
N GLU A 96 8.33 16.02 12.92
CA GLU A 96 9.59 16.59 13.39
C GLU A 96 10.06 17.78 12.55
N LEU A 97 9.92 17.68 11.23
CA LEU A 97 10.46 18.67 10.31
C LEU A 97 9.40 19.60 9.70
N GLN A 98 8.17 19.13 9.52
CA GLN A 98 7.08 19.95 9.02
C GLN A 98 6.21 20.56 10.14
N ASN A 99 6.41 20.14 11.39
CA ASN A 99 5.58 20.53 12.52
C ASN A 99 4.08 20.20 12.32
N GLU A 100 3.79 19.12 11.61
CA GLU A 100 2.44 18.64 11.27
C GLU A 100 2.26 17.16 11.69
N PRO A 101 2.24 16.87 13.02
CA PRO A 101 2.04 15.52 13.48
C PRO A 101 0.64 15.04 13.15
N ILE A 102 0.54 13.81 12.65
CA ILE A 102 -0.74 13.12 12.46
C ILE A 102 -1.31 12.79 13.84
N ASN A 103 -2.59 13.10 14.04
CA ASN A 103 -3.32 12.66 15.21
C ASN A 103 -3.78 11.21 15.03
N PRO A 104 -3.31 10.24 15.82
CA PRO A 104 -3.74 8.85 15.71
C PRO A 104 -5.26 8.65 15.93
N GLU A 105 -5.93 9.57 16.62
CA GLU A 105 -7.39 9.51 16.83
C GLU A 105 -8.16 9.78 15.53
N ASP A 106 -7.54 10.48 14.57
CA ASP A 106 -8.11 10.74 13.24
C ASP A 106 -7.85 9.57 12.27
N CYS A 107 -7.03 8.59 12.68
CA CYS A 107 -6.69 7.43 11.88
C CYS A 107 -7.65 6.25 12.15
N LEU A 108 -7.95 5.46 11.10
CA LEU A 108 -8.87 4.33 11.22
C LEU A 108 -8.25 3.11 11.93
N PHE A 109 -6.94 2.94 11.89
CA PHE A 109 -6.26 1.76 12.42
C PHE A 109 -5.27 2.15 13.52
N ASN A 110 -5.34 1.42 14.64
CA ASN A 110 -4.34 1.53 15.70
C ASN A 110 -3.31 0.41 15.51
N PRO A 111 -2.00 0.71 15.50
CA PRO A 111 -0.93 -0.30 15.41
C PRO A 111 -1.03 -1.43 16.44
N GLU A 112 -1.59 -1.17 17.62
CA GLU A 112 -1.81 -2.18 18.66
C GLU A 112 -2.78 -3.30 18.25
N TRP A 113 -3.59 -3.07 17.22
CA TRP A 113 -4.49 -4.08 16.68
C TRP A 113 -3.82 -5.04 15.72
N TYR A 114 -2.61 -4.68 15.21
CA TYR A 114 -1.90 -5.52 14.26
C TYR A 114 -1.42 -6.79 14.95
N ASP A 115 -1.78 -7.91 14.37
CA ASP A 115 -1.37 -9.22 14.84
C ASP A 115 -0.41 -9.83 13.82
N TYR A 116 0.79 -10.12 14.28
CA TYR A 116 1.87 -10.56 13.43
C TYR A 116 2.03 -12.08 13.47
N TYR A 117 2.34 -12.65 12.32
CA TYR A 117 2.72 -14.05 12.24
C TYR A 117 4.21 -14.20 11.90
N ASN A 118 4.80 -15.29 12.35
CA ASN A 118 6.16 -15.66 11.98
C ASN A 118 6.10 -16.56 10.74
N GLU A 119 6.66 -16.09 9.61
CA GLU A 119 6.65 -16.82 8.35
C GLU A 119 7.38 -18.18 8.43
N LEU A 120 8.40 -18.28 9.29
CA LEU A 120 9.18 -19.51 9.48
C LEU A 120 8.39 -20.61 10.22
N GLU A 121 7.34 -20.24 10.95
CA GLU A 121 6.47 -21.16 11.69
C GLU A 121 5.22 -21.58 10.90
N MET A 122 5.03 -20.98 9.71
CA MET A 122 3.83 -21.19 8.90
C MET A 122 4.12 -22.10 7.71
N ASP A 123 3.25 -23.08 7.51
CA ASP A 123 3.19 -23.89 6.31
C ASP A 123 1.94 -23.53 5.48
N PHE A 124 2.11 -22.60 4.54
CA PHE A 124 1.04 -22.17 3.65
C PHE A 124 0.84 -23.16 2.48
N ASN A 125 0.30 -24.32 2.75
CA ASN A 125 0.07 -25.34 1.74
C ASN A 125 -1.35 -25.25 1.13
N SER A 126 -1.52 -25.85 -0.07
CA SER A 126 -2.79 -25.83 -0.80
C SER A 126 -3.92 -26.64 -0.15
N LYS A 127 -3.61 -27.52 0.80
CA LYS A 127 -4.63 -28.34 1.50
C LYS A 127 -5.42 -27.48 2.48
N ASP A 128 -4.72 -26.61 3.21
CA ASP A 128 -5.28 -25.83 4.33
C ASP A 128 -5.56 -24.37 3.95
N TYR A 129 -5.01 -23.89 2.84
CA TYR A 129 -5.14 -22.49 2.43
C TYR A 129 -5.71 -22.32 1.03
N TYR A 130 -6.42 -21.21 0.83
CA TYR A 130 -6.76 -20.63 -0.46
C TYR A 130 -6.02 -19.31 -0.63
N PHE A 131 -5.54 -19.03 -1.84
CA PHE A 131 -4.84 -17.80 -2.14
C PHE A 131 -5.74 -16.84 -2.92
N TYR A 132 -5.73 -15.58 -2.51
CA TYR A 132 -6.47 -14.49 -3.13
C TYR A 132 -5.51 -13.35 -3.36
N GLY A 133 -5.69 -12.64 -4.46
CA GLY A 133 -4.92 -11.44 -4.72
C GLY A 133 -5.81 -10.31 -5.18
N ALA A 134 -5.32 -9.09 -5.08
CA ALA A 134 -5.94 -7.96 -5.74
C ALA A 134 -4.86 -6.94 -6.13
N VAL A 135 -5.16 -6.16 -7.13
CA VAL A 135 -4.32 -5.05 -7.58
C VAL A 135 -5.11 -3.75 -7.52
N ASP A 136 -4.49 -2.74 -6.92
CA ASP A 136 -4.83 -1.34 -7.13
C ASP A 136 -3.79 -0.76 -8.09
N PRO A 137 -4.14 -0.57 -9.36
CA PRO A 137 -3.19 -0.12 -10.36
C PRO A 137 -3.12 1.40 -10.40
N SER A 138 -1.94 1.97 -10.28
CA SER A 138 -1.72 3.33 -10.72
C SER A 138 -1.62 3.37 -12.25
N LEU A 139 -2.49 4.12 -12.90
CA LEU A 139 -2.56 4.23 -14.35
C LEU A 139 -1.95 5.53 -14.91
N GLY A 140 -1.14 6.22 -14.13
CA GLY A 140 -0.43 7.41 -14.57
C GLY A 140 0.50 7.10 -15.74
N LYS A 141 0.46 7.93 -16.79
CA LYS A 141 1.36 7.82 -17.95
C LYS A 141 2.75 8.41 -17.69
N THR A 142 2.96 8.95 -16.52
CA THR A 142 4.19 9.61 -16.10
C THR A 142 4.68 8.99 -14.80
N SER A 143 5.94 9.21 -14.47
CA SER A 143 6.54 8.89 -13.18
C SER A 143 5.85 9.58 -11.97
N LYS A 144 4.88 10.47 -12.23
CA LYS A 144 3.95 11.07 -11.23
C LYS A 144 2.84 10.12 -10.78
N SER A 145 2.78 8.92 -11.33
CA SER A 145 1.73 7.99 -10.96
C SER A 145 1.89 7.60 -9.49
N ASP A 146 0.77 7.51 -8.81
CA ASP A 146 0.67 6.95 -7.47
C ASP A 146 1.25 5.53 -7.41
N TYR A 147 1.41 4.98 -6.22
CA TYR A 147 1.83 3.58 -6.11
C TYR A 147 0.83 2.67 -6.80
N SER A 148 1.30 1.60 -7.38
CA SER A 148 0.49 0.44 -7.66
C SER A 148 0.75 -0.61 -6.59
N ALA A 149 -0.32 -1.21 -6.08
CA ALA A 149 -0.23 -2.19 -5.01
C ALA A 149 -0.78 -3.53 -5.46
N ILE A 150 -0.02 -4.61 -5.24
CA ILE A 150 -0.47 -5.98 -5.44
C ILE A 150 -0.41 -6.69 -4.09
N ILE A 151 -1.57 -7.04 -3.55
CA ILE A 151 -1.68 -7.74 -2.28
C ILE A 151 -2.03 -9.21 -2.52
N THR A 152 -1.32 -10.12 -1.85
CA THR A 152 -1.60 -11.54 -1.82
C THR A 152 -1.99 -11.99 -0.42
N LEU A 153 -3.16 -12.62 -0.30
CA LEU A 153 -3.68 -13.17 0.94
C LEU A 153 -3.72 -14.69 0.90
N ALA A 154 -3.27 -15.33 1.97
CA ALA A 154 -3.56 -16.74 2.25
C ALA A 154 -4.72 -16.82 3.24
N LYS A 155 -5.81 -17.50 2.86
CA LYS A 155 -6.98 -17.73 3.71
C LYS A 155 -6.96 -19.16 4.23
N ASN A 156 -6.92 -19.34 5.54
CA ASN A 156 -7.07 -20.64 6.15
C ASN A 156 -8.51 -21.15 5.96
N LYS A 157 -8.66 -22.38 5.48
CA LYS A 157 -9.96 -22.96 5.15
C LYS A 157 -10.84 -23.27 6.35
N SER A 158 -10.22 -23.61 7.45
CA SER A 158 -10.91 -24.02 8.69
C SER A 158 -11.23 -22.82 9.59
N SER A 159 -10.23 -21.99 9.92
CA SER A 159 -10.40 -20.86 10.82
C SER A 159 -10.94 -19.61 10.15
N GLY A 160 -10.76 -19.49 8.82
CA GLY A 160 -11.11 -18.29 8.07
C GLY A 160 -10.13 -17.13 8.20
N TYR A 161 -9.07 -17.26 9.01
CA TYR A 161 -8.04 -16.23 9.15
C TYR A 161 -7.39 -15.90 7.81
N LEU A 162 -7.08 -14.62 7.63
CA LEU A 162 -6.40 -14.09 6.47
C LEU A 162 -4.96 -13.72 6.86
N TYR A 163 -4.01 -14.15 6.08
CA TYR A 163 -2.59 -13.82 6.25
C TYR A 163 -2.14 -12.97 5.06
N VAL A 164 -1.59 -11.80 5.31
CA VAL A 164 -0.97 -10.99 4.27
C VAL A 164 0.35 -11.63 3.92
N LEU A 165 0.34 -12.45 2.87
CA LEU A 165 1.49 -13.26 2.45
C LEU A 165 2.51 -12.42 1.71
N ASP A 166 2.01 -11.49 0.88
CA ASP A 166 2.84 -10.55 0.14
C ASP A 166 2.11 -9.22 -0.02
N ALA A 167 2.87 -8.11 0.07
CA ALA A 167 2.39 -6.75 -0.12
C ALA A 167 3.42 -5.99 -0.95
N ASP A 168 3.25 -6.06 -2.26
CA ASP A 168 4.12 -5.46 -3.24
C ASP A 168 3.55 -4.10 -3.67
N ILE A 169 4.10 -3.05 -3.09
CA ILE A 169 3.69 -1.67 -3.29
C ILE A 169 4.86 -0.94 -3.90
N ALA A 170 4.74 -0.51 -5.15
CA ALA A 170 5.79 0.19 -5.87
C ALA A 170 5.22 1.09 -6.97
N ARG A 171 5.98 2.12 -7.34
CA ARG A 171 5.68 2.91 -8.54
C ARG A 171 6.16 2.15 -9.77
N ARG A 172 5.28 1.87 -10.70
CA ARG A 172 5.60 1.07 -11.89
C ARG A 172 4.67 1.34 -13.07
N HIS A 173 5.19 1.12 -14.28
CA HIS A 173 4.39 1.24 -15.49
C HIS A 173 3.35 0.11 -15.58
N PRO A 174 2.16 0.33 -16.19
CA PRO A 174 1.11 -0.69 -16.31
C PRO A 174 1.56 -2.03 -16.89
N ASP A 175 2.48 -2.02 -17.86
CA ASP A 175 3.01 -3.27 -18.45
C ASP A 175 3.80 -4.10 -17.42
N VAL A 176 4.50 -3.44 -16.49
CA VAL A 176 5.25 -4.09 -15.40
C VAL A 176 4.26 -4.72 -14.42
N ILE A 177 3.17 -4.01 -14.10
CA ILE A 177 2.12 -4.52 -13.20
C ILE A 177 1.59 -5.89 -13.69
N ILE A 178 1.31 -6.00 -15.00
CA ILE A 178 0.83 -7.26 -15.59
C ILE A 178 1.84 -8.38 -15.39
N ASN A 179 3.11 -8.11 -15.69
CA ASN A 179 4.16 -9.11 -15.53
C ASN A 179 4.33 -9.53 -14.05
N ASP A 180 4.31 -8.58 -13.13
CA ASP A 180 4.44 -8.84 -11.69
C ASP A 180 3.29 -9.72 -11.17
N ILE A 181 2.05 -9.46 -11.60
CA ILE A 181 0.90 -10.30 -11.25
C ILE A 181 1.10 -11.73 -11.76
N LEU A 182 1.57 -11.91 -13.00
CA LEU A 182 1.83 -13.24 -13.57
C LEU A 182 2.99 -13.95 -12.86
N GLU A 183 4.03 -13.23 -12.46
CA GLU A 183 5.14 -13.79 -11.67
C GLU A 183 4.66 -14.24 -10.28
N LYS A 184 3.77 -13.47 -9.62
CA LYS A 184 3.17 -13.88 -8.34
C LYS A 184 2.31 -15.14 -8.49
N GLU A 185 1.55 -15.26 -9.58
CA GLU A 185 0.81 -16.49 -9.88
C GLU A 185 1.76 -17.68 -10.09
N ARG A 186 2.87 -17.50 -10.82
CA ARG A 186 3.91 -18.53 -11.00
C ARG A 186 4.56 -18.91 -9.68
N TRP A 187 4.90 -17.90 -8.87
CA TRP A 187 5.46 -18.12 -7.55
C TRP A 187 4.54 -18.95 -6.65
N LEU A 188 3.25 -18.64 -6.59
CA LEU A 188 2.27 -19.41 -5.82
C LEU A 188 2.21 -20.87 -6.31
N ARG A 189 2.17 -21.10 -7.64
CA ARG A 189 2.14 -22.45 -8.22
C ARG A 189 3.39 -23.24 -7.92
N LYS A 190 4.56 -22.58 -7.99
CA LYS A 190 5.86 -23.21 -7.71
C LYS A 190 6.02 -23.54 -6.23
N THR A 191 5.64 -22.62 -5.35
CA THR A 191 5.89 -22.73 -3.91
C THR A 191 4.83 -23.54 -3.19
N TYR A 192 3.56 -23.35 -3.53
CA TYR A 192 2.42 -23.94 -2.81
C TYR A 192 1.60 -24.95 -3.65
N ASN A 193 2.07 -25.24 -4.86
CA ASN A 193 1.41 -26.14 -5.82
C ASN A 193 -0.04 -25.73 -6.14
N THR A 194 -0.36 -24.45 -6.08
CA THR A 194 -1.67 -23.88 -6.44
C THR A 194 -1.51 -22.38 -6.74
N GLY A 195 -2.37 -21.83 -7.60
CA GLY A 195 -2.41 -20.41 -7.91
C GLY A 195 -3.50 -19.67 -7.12
N TYR A 196 -3.76 -18.46 -7.55
CA TYR A 196 -4.87 -17.67 -7.01
C TYR A 196 -6.21 -18.38 -7.24
N ARG A 197 -7.03 -18.45 -6.20
CA ARG A 197 -8.42 -18.88 -6.30
C ARG A 197 -9.28 -17.80 -6.96
N LYS A 198 -8.97 -16.55 -6.72
CA LYS A 198 -9.53 -15.35 -7.34
C LYS A 198 -8.51 -14.23 -7.26
N PHE A 199 -8.50 -13.38 -8.26
CA PHE A 199 -7.68 -12.18 -8.31
C PHE A 199 -8.57 -10.98 -8.63
N GLY A 200 -8.63 -10.00 -7.72
CA GLY A 200 -9.42 -8.79 -7.84
C GLY A 200 -8.73 -7.74 -8.68
N CYS A 201 -9.47 -7.15 -9.60
CA CYS A 201 -9.02 -5.99 -10.34
C CYS A 201 -10.16 -4.96 -10.35
N GLU A 202 -9.87 -3.73 -9.94
CA GLU A 202 -10.85 -2.67 -10.02
C GLU A 202 -11.16 -2.32 -11.47
N THR A 203 -12.43 -2.01 -11.79
CA THR A 203 -12.86 -1.77 -13.18
C THR A 203 -13.41 -0.36 -13.39
N VAL A 204 -13.07 0.59 -12.53
CA VAL A 204 -13.51 1.99 -12.67
C VAL A 204 -12.67 2.71 -13.75
N GLN A 205 -13.34 3.40 -14.67
CA GLN A 205 -12.74 4.20 -15.75
C GLN A 205 -11.82 3.38 -16.69
N PHE A 206 -10.51 3.66 -16.72
CA PHE A 206 -9.53 3.02 -17.62
C PHE A 206 -9.03 1.65 -17.15
N GLN A 207 -9.38 1.23 -15.95
CA GLN A 207 -8.88 -0.02 -15.37
C GLN A 207 -9.46 -1.27 -16.05
N TRP A 208 -10.59 -1.16 -16.77
CA TRP A 208 -11.09 -2.24 -17.63
C TRP A 208 -10.05 -2.71 -18.65
N PHE A 209 -9.21 -1.78 -19.16
CA PHE A 209 -8.13 -2.10 -20.10
C PHE A 209 -7.08 -3.00 -19.46
N LEU A 210 -6.63 -2.68 -18.23
CA LEU A 210 -5.67 -3.50 -17.49
C LEU A 210 -6.20 -4.93 -17.31
N LYS A 211 -7.47 -5.09 -16.94
CA LYS A 211 -8.11 -6.41 -16.80
C LYS A 211 -8.08 -7.18 -18.12
N GLU A 212 -8.41 -6.53 -19.22
CA GLU A 212 -8.43 -7.17 -20.54
C GLU A 212 -7.02 -7.60 -20.95
N GLU A 213 -6.02 -6.74 -20.81
CA GLU A 213 -4.62 -7.07 -21.14
C GLU A 213 -4.05 -8.13 -20.16
N LEU A 214 -4.36 -8.07 -18.88
CA LEU A 214 -3.99 -9.11 -17.91
C LEU A 214 -4.61 -10.46 -18.28
N SER A 215 -5.87 -10.47 -18.70
CA SER A 215 -6.54 -11.71 -19.13
C SER A 215 -5.87 -12.31 -20.38
N LYS A 216 -5.56 -11.47 -21.38
CA LYS A 216 -4.85 -11.89 -22.60
C LYS A 216 -3.45 -12.40 -22.29
N ALA A 217 -2.70 -11.66 -21.46
CA ALA A 217 -1.34 -12.04 -21.06
C ALA A 217 -1.33 -13.35 -20.26
N SER A 218 -2.28 -13.53 -19.35
CA SER A 218 -2.48 -14.74 -18.56
C SER A 218 -2.77 -15.96 -19.46
N ALA A 219 -3.65 -15.79 -20.45
CA ALA A 219 -3.96 -16.86 -21.41
C ALA A 219 -2.73 -17.21 -22.27
N ARG A 220 -2.00 -16.23 -22.79
CA ARG A 220 -0.76 -16.45 -23.55
C ARG A 220 0.31 -17.18 -22.72
N ALA A 221 0.37 -16.88 -21.41
CA ALA A 221 1.29 -17.55 -20.48
C ALA A 221 0.82 -18.95 -20.04
N GLY A 222 -0.39 -19.39 -20.42
CA GLY A 222 -0.99 -20.66 -20.00
C GLY A 222 -1.38 -20.72 -18.52
N LEU A 223 -1.49 -19.56 -17.85
CA LEU A 223 -1.76 -19.49 -16.40
C LEU A 223 -3.25 -19.44 -16.07
N TYR A 224 -4.06 -18.82 -16.91
CA TYR A 224 -5.53 -18.68 -16.76
C TYR A 224 -5.93 -18.10 -15.40
N LEU A 225 -5.39 -16.91 -15.08
CA LEU A 225 -5.67 -16.22 -13.83
C LEU A 225 -7.18 -15.98 -13.64
N PRO A 226 -7.79 -16.37 -12.50
CA PRO A 226 -9.23 -16.21 -12.26
C PRO A 226 -9.56 -14.77 -11.80
N ILE A 227 -9.62 -13.84 -12.76
CA ILE A 227 -9.84 -12.42 -12.51
C ILE A 227 -11.30 -12.16 -12.15
N GLU A 228 -11.54 -11.50 -11.01
CA GLU A 228 -12.83 -11.00 -10.55
C GLU A 228 -12.88 -9.48 -10.63
N GLU A 229 -13.89 -8.94 -11.28
CA GLU A 229 -14.12 -7.50 -11.33
C GLU A 229 -14.61 -6.97 -9.98
N ILE A 230 -14.02 -5.86 -9.55
CA ILE A 230 -14.44 -5.15 -8.36
C ILE A 230 -14.94 -3.77 -8.79
N ASN A 231 -16.23 -3.55 -8.65
CA ASN A 231 -16.86 -2.27 -8.91
C ASN A 231 -16.96 -1.48 -7.60
N SER A 232 -16.14 -0.47 -7.45
CA SER A 232 -16.14 0.40 -6.28
C SER A 232 -17.02 1.61 -6.53
N SER A 233 -18.29 1.53 -6.10
CA SER A 233 -19.25 2.65 -6.20
C SER A 233 -19.41 3.44 -4.89
N SER A 234 -18.87 2.92 -3.79
CA SER A 234 -18.95 3.54 -2.47
C SER A 234 -17.71 4.39 -2.16
N ASP A 235 -17.89 5.31 -1.22
CA ASP A 235 -16.82 6.15 -0.69
C ASP A 235 -15.63 5.29 -0.22
N LYS A 236 -14.41 5.72 -0.54
CA LYS A 236 -13.17 5.02 -0.26
C LYS A 236 -12.98 4.79 1.24
N VAL A 237 -13.18 5.82 2.06
CA VAL A 237 -13.00 5.73 3.51
C VAL A 237 -13.97 4.73 4.10
N LEU A 238 -15.23 4.72 3.65
CA LEU A 238 -16.23 3.76 4.10
C LEU A 238 -15.88 2.32 3.70
N ARG A 239 -15.29 2.10 2.51
CA ARG A 239 -14.82 0.78 2.08
C ARG A 239 -13.69 0.29 2.98
N VAL A 240 -12.67 1.10 3.13
CA VAL A 240 -11.50 0.78 3.98
C VAL A 240 -11.90 0.56 5.43
N GLN A 241 -12.86 1.33 5.95
CA GLN A 241 -13.39 1.15 7.30
C GLN A 241 -13.96 -0.26 7.52
N THR A 242 -14.39 -0.96 6.48
CA THR A 242 -14.85 -2.35 6.60
C THR A 242 -13.75 -3.34 7.00
N LEU A 243 -12.46 -2.97 6.84
CA LEU A 243 -11.33 -3.75 7.34
C LEU A 243 -11.17 -3.66 8.86
N GLN A 244 -11.61 -2.55 9.45
CA GLN A 244 -11.33 -2.24 10.86
C GLN A 244 -11.75 -3.37 11.82
N PRO A 245 -12.96 -3.97 11.73
CA PRO A 245 -13.32 -5.09 12.59
C PRO A 245 -12.41 -6.31 12.43
N ASP A 246 -11.94 -6.59 11.21
CA ASP A 246 -11.09 -7.76 10.95
C ASP A 246 -9.69 -7.56 11.50
N VAL A 247 -9.16 -6.35 11.42
CA VAL A 247 -7.85 -5.99 11.98
C VAL A 247 -7.95 -5.96 13.51
N LYS A 248 -8.94 -5.27 14.07
CA LYS A 248 -9.14 -5.15 15.52
C LYS A 248 -9.35 -6.50 16.21
N ASN A 249 -10.10 -7.41 15.56
CA ASN A 249 -10.35 -8.75 16.09
C ASN A 249 -9.27 -9.77 15.66
N LYS A 250 -8.18 -9.30 15.07
CA LYS A 250 -7.02 -10.13 14.69
C LYS A 250 -7.34 -11.24 13.70
N TYR A 251 -8.37 -11.04 12.86
CA TYR A 251 -8.68 -11.97 11.76
C TYR A 251 -7.74 -11.81 10.57
N ILE A 252 -7.13 -10.62 10.42
CA ILE A 252 -6.06 -10.38 9.46
C ILE A 252 -4.73 -10.44 10.20
N LYS A 253 -3.83 -11.29 9.73
CA LYS A 253 -2.47 -11.46 10.25
C LYS A 253 -1.49 -10.80 9.29
N PHE A 254 -0.56 -10.02 9.82
CA PHE A 254 0.42 -9.27 9.06
C PHE A 254 1.82 -9.89 9.18
N ASN A 255 2.67 -9.60 8.20
CA ASN A 255 4.10 -9.86 8.32
C ASN A 255 4.83 -8.53 8.55
N PRO A 256 5.71 -8.42 9.56
CA PRO A 256 6.44 -7.18 9.84
C PRO A 256 7.30 -6.66 8.68
N LYS A 257 7.64 -7.53 7.72
CA LYS A 257 8.40 -7.14 6.51
C LYS A 257 7.62 -6.17 5.61
N HIS A 258 6.29 -6.16 5.66
CA HIS A 258 5.44 -5.32 4.81
C HIS A 258 5.31 -3.90 5.39
N LYS A 259 6.44 -3.23 5.61
CA LYS A 259 6.51 -1.94 6.31
C LYS A 259 5.64 -0.87 5.67
N LEU A 260 5.70 -0.74 4.32
CA LEU A 260 4.96 0.30 3.61
C LEU A 260 3.44 0.13 3.72
N LEU A 261 2.93 -1.12 3.66
CA LEU A 261 1.51 -1.39 3.90
C LEU A 261 1.09 -1.01 5.32
N LEU A 262 1.89 -1.40 6.31
CA LEU A 262 1.61 -1.11 7.72
C LEU A 262 1.65 0.39 8.01
N GLU A 263 2.56 1.12 7.37
CA GLU A 263 2.65 2.57 7.46
C GLU A 263 1.41 3.25 6.86
N GLN A 264 1.04 2.89 5.63
CA GLN A 264 -0.17 3.41 4.98
C GLN A 264 -1.40 3.13 5.86
N MET A 265 -1.56 1.92 6.40
CA MET A 265 -2.66 1.59 7.32
C MET A 265 -2.67 2.47 8.57
N THR A 266 -1.50 2.66 9.20
CA THR A 266 -1.39 3.44 10.44
C THR A 266 -1.77 4.90 10.23
N GLN A 267 -1.52 5.44 9.05
CA GLN A 267 -1.76 6.85 8.74
C GLN A 267 -3.12 7.10 8.08
N PHE A 268 -3.82 6.08 7.61
CA PHE A 268 -5.08 6.24 6.88
C PHE A 268 -6.22 6.80 7.77
N PRO A 269 -7.00 7.83 7.32
CA PRO A 269 -7.01 8.43 5.99
C PRO A 269 -6.11 9.65 5.83
N MET A 270 -5.26 9.97 6.80
CA MET A 270 -4.46 11.20 6.86
C MET A 270 -3.13 11.09 6.10
N GLY A 271 -2.73 9.88 5.70
CA GLY A 271 -1.51 9.60 4.94
C GLY A 271 -1.60 10.09 3.50
N SER A 272 -0.43 10.28 2.86
CA SER A 272 -0.32 10.71 1.46
C SER A 272 -0.61 9.59 0.46
N HIS A 273 -0.50 8.34 0.87
CA HIS A 273 -0.68 7.15 0.03
C HIS A 273 -1.54 6.10 0.73
N ASP A 274 -2.36 5.40 -0.04
CA ASP A 274 -3.33 4.44 0.47
C ASP A 274 -3.59 3.25 -0.47
N ASP A 275 -2.82 3.14 -1.55
CA ASP A 275 -2.97 2.11 -2.60
C ASP A 275 -2.87 0.70 -2.03
N GLY A 276 -1.95 0.48 -1.07
CA GLY A 276 -1.79 -0.81 -0.38
C GLY A 276 -3.02 -1.20 0.42
N ILE A 277 -3.69 -0.23 1.04
CA ILE A 277 -4.90 -0.47 1.82
C ILE A 277 -6.07 -0.79 0.89
N ASP A 278 -6.21 -0.07 -0.22
CA ASP A 278 -7.26 -0.34 -1.20
C ASP A 278 -7.10 -1.74 -1.80
N ALA A 279 -5.88 -2.12 -2.19
CA ALA A 279 -5.61 -3.47 -2.66
C ALA A 279 -5.89 -4.53 -1.57
N LEU A 280 -5.57 -4.25 -0.29
CA LEU A 280 -5.88 -5.14 0.83
C LEU A 280 -7.39 -5.29 1.03
N GLU A 281 -8.15 -4.18 0.97
CA GLU A 281 -9.61 -4.21 1.08
C GLU A 281 -10.23 -5.05 -0.03
N MET A 282 -9.79 -4.86 -1.27
CA MET A 282 -10.25 -5.64 -2.42
C MET A 282 -9.94 -7.12 -2.27
N ALA A 283 -8.70 -7.48 -1.91
CA ALA A 283 -8.29 -8.86 -1.71
C ALA A 283 -9.10 -9.53 -0.59
N ARG A 284 -9.31 -8.83 0.53
CA ARG A 284 -10.13 -9.30 1.65
C ARG A 284 -11.59 -9.48 1.25
N THR A 285 -12.15 -8.55 0.48
CA THR A 285 -13.54 -8.61 0.04
C THR A 285 -13.81 -9.83 -0.83
N ILE A 286 -12.95 -10.13 -1.81
CA ILE A 286 -13.08 -11.35 -2.63
C ILE A 286 -12.81 -12.62 -1.84
N ALA A 287 -11.90 -12.59 -0.86
CA ALA A 287 -11.64 -13.73 0.02
C ALA A 287 -12.84 -14.06 0.93
N LYS A 288 -13.64 -13.04 1.31
CA LYS A 288 -14.86 -13.23 2.12
C LYS A 288 -16.09 -13.59 1.32
N LYS A 289 -16.16 -13.28 0.03
CA LYS A 289 -17.24 -13.73 -0.86
C LYS A 289 -17.21 -15.27 -0.97
N GLY A 290 -17.68 -15.97 0.07
CA GLY A 290 -17.92 -17.41 0.06
C GLY A 290 -19.05 -17.75 -0.89
N LYS A 291 -19.17 -19.03 -1.31
CA LYS A 291 -20.39 -19.51 -1.96
C LYS A 291 -21.56 -19.12 -1.04
N ARG A 292 -22.50 -18.32 -1.55
CA ARG A 292 -23.83 -18.24 -0.94
C ARG A 292 -24.36 -19.68 -0.97
N PHE A 293 -24.40 -20.34 0.17
CA PHE A 293 -25.24 -21.53 0.30
C PHE A 293 -26.66 -21.04 0.01
N ARG A 294 -27.22 -21.39 -1.15
CA ARG A 294 -28.66 -21.40 -1.30
C ARG A 294 -29.15 -22.46 -0.32
N ILE A 295 -29.70 -22.04 0.80
CA ILE A 295 -30.56 -22.88 1.59
C ILE A 295 -31.73 -23.18 0.66
N LEU A 296 -31.71 -24.33 0.01
CA LEU A 296 -32.86 -24.85 -0.73
C LEU A 296 -33.89 -25.13 0.36
N ASP A 297 -34.97 -24.37 0.32
CA ASP A 297 -36.09 -24.54 1.24
C ASP A 297 -36.58 -25.97 1.12
N LYS A 298 -36.57 -26.71 2.24
CA LYS A 298 -37.06 -28.12 2.28
C LYS A 298 -38.48 -28.29 1.74
N LYS A 299 -39.26 -27.21 1.61
CA LYS A 299 -40.58 -27.19 1.01
C LYS A 299 -40.60 -27.43 -0.50
N LEU A 300 -39.45 -27.45 -1.19
CA LEU A 300 -39.36 -27.75 -2.63
C LEU A 300 -39.17 -29.25 -2.93
N PHE A 301 -38.90 -30.06 -1.92
CA PHE A 301 -38.83 -31.52 -2.03
C PHE A 301 -40.01 -32.12 -1.26
N GLY A 302 -41.20 -32.08 -1.89
CA GLY A 302 -42.45 -32.51 -1.31
C GLY A 302 -42.30 -33.88 -0.56
N ALA A 303 -42.58 -33.83 0.73
CA ALA A 303 -43.05 -34.94 1.53
C ALA A 303 -44.45 -34.59 2.00
#